data_01436047a6d11f29aa096fe7d4157a43
#
_entry.id   01436047a6d11f29aa096fe7d4157a43
#
_cell.length_a   1.000
_cell.length_b   1.000
_cell.length_c   1.000
_cell.angle_alpha   90.00
_cell.angle_beta   90.00
_cell.angle_gamma   90.00
#
_symmetry.space_group_name_H-M   'P 1'
#
loop_
_entity.id
_entity.type
_entity.pdbx_description
1 polymer ?
#
loop_
_entity_poly.entity_id
_entity_poly.type
_entity_poly.pdbx_seq_one_letter_code
_entity_poly.pdbx_strand_id
1 'polypeptide(L)'
;MAKIIGIDLDTTNSCVAVLEGGEPVVIANAEGTRTTPSVVAFSKTGERMVGQVAKRQAVTNADRTVASIKRHMGENYHVTIDGKAYTPQEISAMTLSKLKADAEAYLGQTITEAVITVPAYFSDAQRQATKDAGKRSEEHTSELQSR
;
A
#
# COMPACT_ATOMS: atom_id res chain seq x y z
N MET A 1 1.36 -24.39 -3.87
CA MET A 1 0.98 -23.96 -2.52
C MET A 1 1.00 -22.42 -2.45
N ALA A 2 -0.07 -21.84 -1.94
CA ALA A 2 -0.15 -20.40 -1.82
C ALA A 2 0.87 -19.86 -0.82
N LYS A 3 1.48 -18.74 -1.15
CA LYS A 3 2.42 -18.05 -0.25
C LYS A 3 1.68 -16.98 0.54
N ILE A 4 2.12 -16.78 1.77
CA ILE A 4 1.63 -15.69 2.61
C ILE A 4 2.67 -14.58 2.57
N ILE A 5 2.23 -13.35 2.34
CA ILE A 5 3.12 -12.20 2.39
C ILE A 5 2.84 -11.37 3.63
N GLY A 6 3.88 -10.72 4.11
CA GLY A 6 3.77 -9.73 5.17
C GLY A 6 4.00 -8.35 4.58
N ILE A 7 3.14 -7.41 4.94
CA ILE A 7 3.24 -6.03 4.47
C ILE A 7 3.46 -5.12 5.66
N ASP A 8 4.50 -4.32 5.58
CA ASP A 8 4.77 -3.25 6.52
C ASP A 8 4.42 -1.94 5.81
N LEU A 9 3.22 -1.44 6.08
CA LEU A 9 2.70 -0.21 5.47
C LEU A 9 3.02 0.96 6.37
N ASP A 10 4.14 1.62 6.10
CA ASP A 10 4.60 2.74 6.92
C ASP A 10 4.31 4.09 6.26
N THR A 11 4.45 5.14 7.06
CA THR A 11 4.12 6.50 6.62
C THR A 11 4.97 6.95 5.43
N THR A 12 6.26 6.67 5.48
CA THR A 12 7.21 7.14 4.45
C THR A 12 7.54 6.07 3.43
N ASN A 13 7.86 4.87 3.88
CA ASN A 13 8.24 3.76 3.00
C ASN A 13 7.55 2.49 3.48
N SER A 14 7.17 1.66 2.54
CA SER A 14 6.56 0.37 2.83
C SER A 14 7.41 -0.74 2.27
N CYS A 15 7.24 -1.95 2.76
CA CYS A 15 7.94 -3.10 2.21
C CYS A 15 7.06 -4.34 2.30
N VAL A 16 7.45 -5.35 1.55
CA VAL A 16 6.75 -6.63 1.54
C VAL A 16 7.76 -7.76 1.73
N ALA A 17 7.37 -8.75 2.51
CA ALA A 17 8.18 -9.92 2.78
C ALA A 17 7.39 -11.19 2.51
N VAL A 18 8.10 -12.24 2.12
CA VAL A 18 7.52 -13.57 1.99
C VAL A 18 7.76 -14.28 3.31
N LEU A 19 6.73 -14.93 3.84
CA LEU A 19 6.84 -15.70 5.06
C LEU A 19 7.12 -17.16 4.70
N GLU A 20 8.37 -17.55 4.75
CA GLU A 20 8.81 -18.90 4.43
C GLU A 20 9.61 -19.45 5.59
N GLY A 21 9.33 -20.71 5.98
CA GLY A 21 10.08 -21.38 7.02
C GLY A 21 10.07 -20.68 8.36
N GLY A 22 9.04 -19.89 8.62
CA GLY A 22 8.93 -19.16 9.88
C GLY A 22 9.68 -17.83 9.92
N GLU A 23 10.39 -17.47 8.86
CA GLU A 23 11.15 -16.23 8.81
C GLU A 23 10.72 -15.36 7.63
N PRO A 24 10.52 -14.03 7.86
CA PRO A 24 10.22 -13.14 6.76
C PRO A 24 11.46 -12.82 5.93
N VAL A 25 11.32 -12.85 4.62
CA VAL A 25 12.36 -12.45 3.68
C VAL A 25 11.83 -11.29 2.86
N VAL A 26 12.41 -10.11 3.03
CA VAL A 26 12.00 -8.91 2.29
C VAL A 26 12.38 -9.09 0.82
N ILE A 27 11.41 -8.85 -0.06
CA ILE A 27 11.59 -9.06 -1.50
C ILE A 27 11.73 -7.74 -2.24
N ALA A 28 12.37 -7.82 -3.41
CA ALA A 28 12.53 -6.65 -4.27
C ALA A 28 11.23 -6.33 -5.00
N ASN A 29 10.96 -5.04 -5.16
CA ASN A 29 9.82 -4.57 -5.95
C ASN A 29 10.19 -4.51 -7.44
N ALA A 30 9.24 -4.05 -8.26
CA ALA A 30 9.44 -3.96 -9.71
C ALA A 30 10.63 -3.06 -10.09
N GLU A 31 10.96 -2.09 -9.26
CA GLU A 31 12.07 -1.17 -9.48
C GLU A 31 13.41 -1.71 -8.97
N GLY A 32 13.42 -2.91 -8.41
CA GLY A 32 14.64 -3.54 -7.93
C GLY A 32 15.08 -3.15 -6.53
N THR A 33 14.25 -2.40 -5.78
CA THR A 33 14.55 -2.01 -4.41
C THR A 33 13.68 -2.79 -3.42
N ARG A 34 14.08 -2.79 -2.16
CA ARG A 34 13.35 -3.52 -1.11
C ARG A 34 12.35 -2.67 -0.35
N THR A 35 12.36 -1.38 -0.58
CA THR A 35 11.36 -0.49 0.00
C THR A 35 10.63 0.24 -1.12
N THR A 36 9.36 0.52 -0.88
CA THR A 36 8.51 1.26 -1.81
C THR A 36 8.04 2.52 -1.12
N PRO A 37 8.36 3.70 -1.66
CA PRO A 37 7.83 4.93 -1.07
C PRO A 37 6.31 4.89 -0.99
N SER A 38 5.78 5.29 0.16
CA SER A 38 4.32 5.32 0.39
C SER A 38 3.74 6.58 -0.22
N VAL A 39 3.88 6.70 -1.53
CA VAL A 39 3.47 7.86 -2.31
C VAL A 39 2.59 7.40 -3.46
N VAL A 40 1.46 8.07 -3.64
CA VAL A 40 0.51 7.83 -4.73
C VAL A 40 0.34 9.11 -5.50
N ALA A 41 0.35 9.03 -6.82
CA ALA A 41 0.14 10.20 -7.66
C ALA A 41 -0.70 9.84 -8.88
N PHE A 42 -1.28 10.86 -9.49
CA PHE A 42 -2.02 10.70 -10.72
C PHE A 42 -1.44 11.65 -11.77
N SER A 43 -1.23 11.13 -12.98
CA SER A 43 -0.75 11.95 -14.08
C SER A 43 -1.88 12.88 -14.56
N LYS A 44 -1.54 13.81 -15.42
CA LYS A 44 -2.54 14.72 -16.01
C LYS A 44 -3.59 13.97 -16.83
N THR A 45 -3.26 12.77 -17.30
CA THR A 45 -4.18 11.92 -18.05
C THR A 45 -4.93 10.93 -17.18
N GLY A 46 -4.72 10.99 -15.86
CA GLY A 46 -5.43 10.14 -14.90
C GLY A 46 -4.76 8.81 -14.61
N GLU A 47 -3.55 8.58 -15.08
CA GLU A 47 -2.83 7.35 -14.80
C GLU A 47 -2.32 7.36 -13.36
N ARG A 48 -2.54 6.25 -12.65
CA ARG A 48 -2.10 6.11 -11.27
C ARG A 48 -0.64 5.68 -11.20
N MET A 49 0.13 6.35 -10.36
CA MET A 49 1.50 6.02 -10.06
C MET A 49 1.65 5.75 -8.58
N VAL A 50 2.43 4.75 -8.22
CA VAL A 50 2.65 4.38 -6.82
C VAL A 50 4.13 4.07 -6.60
N GLY A 51 4.67 4.55 -5.49
CA GLY A 51 6.03 4.25 -5.10
C GLY A 51 7.04 5.22 -5.68
N GLN A 52 8.17 4.71 -6.13
CA GLN A 52 9.30 5.53 -6.58
C GLN A 52 8.93 6.45 -7.75
N VAL A 53 8.14 5.95 -8.68
CA VAL A 53 7.66 6.73 -9.83
C VAL A 53 6.85 7.93 -9.35
N ALA A 54 5.95 7.71 -8.40
CA ALA A 54 5.15 8.79 -7.82
C ALA A 54 6.03 9.80 -7.08
N LYS A 55 6.99 9.32 -6.32
CA LYS A 55 7.88 10.17 -5.53
C LYS A 55 8.75 11.07 -6.42
N ARG A 56 9.27 10.52 -7.51
CA ARG A 56 10.16 11.26 -8.41
C ARG A 56 9.51 12.48 -9.05
N GLN A 57 8.22 12.40 -9.34
CA GLN A 57 7.50 13.50 -10.00
C GLN A 57 6.72 14.38 -9.01
N ALA A 58 6.87 14.16 -7.71
CA ALA A 58 6.08 14.87 -6.69
C ALA A 58 6.24 16.39 -6.76
N VAL A 59 7.46 16.88 -6.98
CA VAL A 59 7.73 18.32 -7.03
C VAL A 59 7.02 18.98 -8.22
N THR A 60 7.00 18.32 -9.37
CA THR A 60 6.42 18.87 -10.59
C THR A 60 4.91 18.60 -10.72
N ASN A 61 4.35 17.80 -9.82
CA ASN A 61 2.94 17.40 -9.86
C ASN A 61 2.35 17.33 -8.45
N ALA A 62 2.67 18.33 -7.63
CA ALA A 62 2.31 18.34 -6.21
C ALA A 62 0.81 18.21 -5.96
N ASP A 63 -0.01 18.84 -6.79
CA ASP A 63 -1.47 18.85 -6.61
C ASP A 63 -2.10 17.48 -6.84
N ARG A 64 -1.40 16.57 -7.49
CA ARG A 64 -1.88 15.21 -7.78
C ARG A 64 -1.06 14.15 -7.10
N THR A 65 -0.26 14.53 -6.10
CA THR A 65 0.61 13.60 -5.36
C THR A 65 0.22 13.57 -3.90
N VAL A 66 0.06 12.36 -3.36
CA VAL A 66 -0.30 12.15 -1.96
C VAL A 66 0.82 11.36 -1.29
N ALA A 67 1.38 11.94 -0.23
CA ALA A 67 2.40 11.29 0.59
C ALA A 67 1.92 11.24 2.03
N SER A 68 2.45 10.28 2.79
CA SER A 68 2.21 10.17 4.24
C SER A 68 0.74 10.08 4.63
N ILE A 69 -0.08 9.47 3.80
CA ILE A 69 -1.52 9.35 4.03
C ILE A 69 -1.83 8.53 5.30
N LYS A 70 -0.92 7.68 5.72
CA LYS A 70 -1.10 6.86 6.92
C LYS A 70 -1.34 7.70 8.17
N ARG A 71 -0.82 8.93 8.20
CA ARG A 71 -1.02 9.84 9.34
C ARG A 71 -2.49 10.19 9.56
N HIS A 72 -3.30 10.06 8.52
CA HIS A 72 -4.73 10.40 8.56
C HIS A 72 -5.62 9.16 8.63
N MET A 73 -5.02 7.98 8.77
CA MET A 73 -5.76 6.75 8.88
C MET A 73 -6.66 6.77 10.10
N GLY A 74 -7.93 6.45 9.90
CA GLY A 74 -8.92 6.50 10.99
C GLY A 74 -9.55 7.86 11.22
N GLU A 75 -9.12 8.89 10.49
CA GLU A 75 -9.67 10.24 10.59
C GLU A 75 -10.71 10.48 9.50
N ASN A 76 -11.57 11.45 9.75
CA ASN A 76 -12.50 11.94 8.72
C ASN A 76 -11.73 12.92 7.82
N TYR A 77 -10.91 12.38 6.96
CA TYR A 77 -9.99 13.11 6.12
C TYR A 77 -10.13 12.65 4.68
N HIS A 78 -9.92 13.54 3.75
CA HIS A 78 -9.86 13.15 2.34
C HIS A 78 -8.99 14.14 1.56
N VAL A 79 -8.47 13.68 0.42
CA VAL A 79 -7.75 14.51 -0.52
C VAL A 79 -8.56 14.57 -1.80
N THR A 80 -8.56 15.73 -2.45
CA THR A 80 -9.28 15.89 -3.71
C THR A 80 -8.29 16.00 -4.86
N ILE A 81 -8.44 15.13 -5.85
CA ILE A 81 -7.59 15.10 -7.03
C ILE A 81 -8.48 15.13 -8.26
N ASP A 82 -8.33 16.15 -9.09
CA ASP A 82 -9.11 16.33 -10.30
C ASP A 82 -10.63 16.23 -10.04
N GLY A 83 -11.07 16.82 -8.94
CA GLY A 83 -12.48 16.87 -8.57
C GLY A 83 -13.01 15.63 -7.87
N LYS A 84 -12.18 14.60 -7.67
CA LYS A 84 -12.58 13.39 -6.98
C LYS A 84 -11.94 13.33 -5.59
N ALA A 85 -12.76 13.05 -4.57
CA ALA A 85 -12.28 12.92 -3.19
C ALA A 85 -11.87 11.48 -2.91
N TYR A 86 -10.72 11.33 -2.25
CA TYR A 86 -10.18 10.02 -1.85
C TYR A 86 -9.97 9.99 -0.34
N THR A 87 -10.40 8.90 0.28
CA THR A 87 -10.16 8.67 1.71
C THR A 87 -8.75 8.11 1.93
N PRO A 88 -8.23 8.17 3.16
CA PRO A 88 -6.96 7.52 3.46
C PRO A 88 -6.97 6.03 3.14
N GLN A 89 -8.09 5.34 3.35
CA GLN A 89 -8.23 3.93 3.04
C GLN A 89 -8.09 3.66 1.54
N GLU A 90 -8.68 4.52 0.72
CA GLU A 90 -8.60 4.38 -0.73
C GLU A 90 -7.17 4.59 -1.24
N ILE A 91 -6.49 5.60 -0.73
CA ILE A 91 -5.09 5.87 -1.11
C ILE A 91 -4.17 4.74 -0.63
N SER A 92 -4.36 4.30 0.62
CA SER A 92 -3.56 3.19 1.15
C SER A 92 -3.79 1.89 0.39
N ALA A 93 -5.03 1.65 -0.07
CA ALA A 93 -5.34 0.49 -0.88
C ALA A 93 -4.55 0.48 -2.20
N MET A 94 -4.30 1.65 -2.76
CA MET A 94 -3.50 1.76 -3.98
C MET A 94 -2.05 1.34 -3.73
N THR A 95 -1.48 1.74 -2.60
CA THR A 95 -0.13 1.31 -2.19
C THR A 95 -0.11 -0.21 -1.95
N LEU A 96 -1.11 -0.73 -1.26
CA LEU A 96 -1.20 -2.17 -1.01
C LEU A 96 -1.32 -2.97 -2.31
N SER A 97 -2.09 -2.47 -3.27
CA SER A 97 -2.24 -3.12 -4.57
C SER A 97 -0.90 -3.21 -5.31
N LYS A 98 -0.09 -2.16 -5.25
CA LYS A 98 1.24 -2.20 -5.87
C LYS A 98 2.15 -3.20 -5.17
N LEU A 99 2.15 -3.19 -3.85
CA LEU A 99 2.99 -4.12 -3.07
C LEU A 99 2.60 -5.58 -3.38
N LYS A 100 1.32 -5.85 -3.48
CA LYS A 100 0.83 -7.18 -3.83
C LYS A 100 1.25 -7.56 -5.25
N ALA A 101 1.08 -6.65 -6.20
CA ALA A 101 1.46 -6.92 -7.59
C ALA A 101 2.96 -7.18 -7.72
N ASP A 102 3.80 -6.41 -7.02
CA ASP A 102 5.24 -6.62 -7.03
C ASP A 102 5.61 -7.97 -6.42
N ALA A 103 4.93 -8.36 -5.34
CA ALA A 103 5.16 -9.65 -4.70
C ALA A 103 4.77 -10.80 -5.63
N GLU A 104 3.64 -10.68 -6.31
CA GLU A 104 3.19 -11.69 -7.26
C GLU A 104 4.16 -11.83 -8.42
N ALA A 105 4.68 -10.72 -8.93
CA ALA A 105 5.66 -10.75 -10.00
C ALA A 105 6.98 -11.40 -9.55
N TYR A 106 7.42 -11.07 -8.33
CA TYR A 106 8.64 -11.64 -7.78
C TYR A 106 8.52 -13.16 -7.58
N LEU A 107 7.39 -13.61 -7.04
CA LEU A 107 7.17 -15.01 -6.72
C LEU A 107 6.68 -15.84 -7.90
N GLY A 108 6.19 -15.19 -8.93
CA GLY A 108 5.65 -15.89 -10.10
C GLY A 108 4.34 -16.62 -9.82
N GLN A 109 3.58 -16.17 -8.83
CA GLN A 109 2.29 -16.79 -8.49
C GLN A 109 1.36 -15.79 -7.83
N THR A 110 0.07 -16.12 -7.83
CA THR A 110 -0.96 -15.31 -7.19
C THR A 110 -0.86 -15.41 -5.67
N ILE A 111 -1.00 -14.27 -5.00
CA ILE A 111 -1.01 -14.19 -3.55
C ILE A 111 -2.46 -14.11 -3.07
N THR A 112 -2.83 -15.01 -2.18
CA THR A 112 -4.19 -15.08 -1.65
C THR A 112 -4.31 -14.63 -0.20
N GLU A 113 -3.19 -14.50 0.51
CA GLU A 113 -3.19 -14.10 1.91
C GLU A 113 -2.06 -13.13 2.20
N ALA A 114 -2.37 -12.09 2.98
CA ALA A 114 -1.38 -11.14 3.42
C ALA A 114 -1.63 -10.74 4.88
N VAL A 115 -0.55 -10.46 5.58
CA VAL A 115 -0.60 -9.93 6.95
C VAL A 115 -0.06 -8.51 6.89
N ILE A 116 -0.88 -7.55 7.33
CA ILE A 116 -0.49 -6.15 7.36
C ILE A 116 -0.15 -5.77 8.80
N THR A 117 1.07 -5.31 9.02
CA THR A 117 1.53 -4.90 10.33
C THR A 117 1.03 -3.49 10.65
N VAL A 118 0.51 -3.31 11.84
CA VAL A 118 0.11 -1.99 12.33
C VAL A 118 0.82 -1.69 13.65
N PRO A 119 1.10 -0.41 13.94
CA PRO A 119 1.72 -0.05 15.22
C PRO A 119 0.83 -0.42 16.40
N ALA A 120 1.45 -0.77 17.52
CA ALA A 120 0.72 -1.13 18.74
C ALA A 120 -0.12 0.05 19.28
N TYR A 121 0.30 1.29 19.00
CA TYR A 121 -0.41 2.47 19.46
C TYR A 121 -1.62 2.86 18.61
N PHE A 122 -1.89 2.15 17.53
CA PHE A 122 -3.06 2.44 16.71
C PHE A 122 -4.34 2.26 17.52
N SER A 123 -5.27 3.21 17.34
CA SER A 123 -6.63 3.10 17.88
C SER A 123 -7.43 2.06 17.11
N ASP A 124 -8.60 1.70 17.63
CA ASP A 124 -9.49 0.80 16.92
C ASP A 124 -9.92 1.37 15.57
N ALA A 125 -10.14 2.69 15.50
CA ALA A 125 -10.49 3.34 14.24
C ALA A 125 -9.37 3.22 13.22
N GLN A 126 -8.12 3.40 13.63
CA GLN A 126 -6.97 3.25 12.74
C GLN A 126 -6.79 1.82 12.28
N ARG A 127 -6.98 0.85 13.17
CA ARG A 127 -6.91 -0.58 12.83
C ARG A 127 -7.99 -0.97 11.83
N GLN A 128 -9.22 -0.48 12.07
CA GLN A 128 -10.33 -0.76 11.16
C GLN A 128 -10.08 -0.13 9.79
N ALA A 129 -9.56 1.09 9.75
CA ALA A 129 -9.23 1.76 8.49
C ALA A 129 -8.17 0.98 7.70
N THR A 130 -7.17 0.43 8.39
CA THR A 130 -6.15 -0.40 7.74
C THR A 130 -6.75 -1.68 7.17
N LYS A 131 -7.66 -2.31 7.89
CA LYS A 131 -8.40 -3.48 7.39
C LYS A 131 -9.20 -3.13 6.15
N ASP A 132 -9.89 -1.99 6.16
CA ASP A 132 -10.68 -1.54 5.01
C ASP A 132 -9.79 -1.30 3.80
N ALA A 133 -8.61 -0.70 4.01
CA ALA A 133 -7.65 -0.50 2.94
C ALA A 133 -7.21 -1.83 2.34
N GLY A 134 -6.96 -2.83 3.18
CA GLY A 134 -6.60 -4.17 2.74
C GLY A 134 -7.68 -4.81 1.90
N LYS A 135 -8.93 -4.71 2.33
CA LYS A 135 -10.06 -5.25 1.57
C LYS A 135 -10.24 -4.56 0.23
N ARG A 136 -10.06 -3.24 0.18
CA ARG A 136 -10.16 -2.48 -1.07
C ARG A 136 -9.07 -2.85 -2.06
N SER A 137 -7.88 -3.20 -1.56
CA SER A 137 -6.75 -3.57 -2.42
C SER A 137 -6.93 -4.93 -3.07
N GLU A 138 -7.81 -5.77 -2.53
CA GLU A 138 -8.00 -7.12 -3.05
C GLU A 138 -9.45 -7.39 -3.45
N GLU A 139 -10.01 -6.53 -4.28
CA GLU A 139 -11.38 -6.66 -4.75
C GLU A 139 -11.73 -8.05 -5.28
N HIS A 140 -10.75 -8.82 -5.69
CA HIS A 140 -10.96 -10.12 -6.33
C HIS A 140 -10.19 -11.25 -5.67
N THR A 141 -9.69 -11.04 -4.45
CA THR A 141 -8.91 -12.05 -3.76
C THR A 141 -9.38 -12.21 -2.34
N SER A 142 -8.71 -13.05 -1.60
CA SER A 142 -9.10 -13.37 -0.24
C SER A 142 -8.59 -12.33 0.77
N GLU A 143 -8.60 -12.68 2.02
CA GLU A 143 -8.44 -11.77 3.13
C GLU A 143 -7.04 -11.24 3.36
N LEU A 144 -6.98 -9.98 3.81
CA LEU A 144 -5.82 -9.40 4.45
C LEU A 144 -6.08 -9.35 5.95
N GLN A 145 -5.05 -9.63 6.73
CA GLN A 145 -5.15 -9.62 8.20
C GLN A 145 -4.27 -8.52 8.77
N SER A 146 -4.81 -7.78 9.75
CA SER A 146 -4.09 -6.73 10.45
C SER A 146 -3.56 -7.25 11.77
N ARG A 147 -2.39 -6.78 12.15
CA ARG A 147 -1.80 -7.10 13.43
C ARG A 147 -1.29 -5.84 14.12
#